data_18defafb6f8a6c1411f033be4182fc85
#
_entry.id   18defafb6f8a6c1411f033be4182fc85
#
_cell.length_a   1.000
_cell.length_b   1.000
_cell.length_c   1.000
_cell.angle_alpha   90.00
_cell.angle_beta   90.00
_cell.angle_gamma   90.00
#
_symmetry.space_group_name_H-M   'P 1'
#
loop_
_entity.id
_entity.type
_entity.pdbx_description
1 polymer ?
#
loop_
_entity_poly.entity_id
_entity_poly.type
_entity_poly.pdbx_seq_one_letter_code
_entity_poly.pdbx_strand_id
1 'polypeptide(L)'
;MDITSESLFEIGVEVAQNTSISMHEFSKAEQASIFTHSLNDIKPSDKAMLSRTADSLYWLARYMERADFLARALEASRRLATLPKAYGDAETEWRSILLSAGAAEAFSASGRVLDEKNVIEFLTFATDNPGSIRSCIELARLNARAVRTALTREMWDTINSGYLEMKNLEKRMTDNSTDDLTHFLEFIKQMSLAYDGGAYRTMLRNDAYWFTRIGSFIERADNTARLLDVKYHVLLPEKEIVGGSLDYFQWNAILRAVSAQTS
;
A
#
# COMPACT_ATOMS: atom_id res chain seq x y z
N MET A 1 14.40 -5.23 24.68
CA MET A 1 13.26 -6.16 24.67
C MET A 1 13.74 -7.39 23.93
N ASP A 2 14.06 -8.44 24.66
CA ASP A 2 14.49 -9.69 24.04
C ASP A 2 13.27 -10.36 23.43
N ILE A 3 13.25 -10.42 22.09
CA ILE A 3 12.24 -11.18 21.36
C ILE A 3 12.61 -12.65 21.54
N THR A 4 11.84 -13.39 22.33
CA THR A 4 12.07 -14.82 22.55
C THR A 4 11.67 -15.62 21.32
N SER A 5 12.29 -16.77 21.11
CA SER A 5 11.95 -17.68 19.99
C SER A 5 10.46 -18.09 19.99
N GLU A 6 9.81 -18.05 21.14
CA GLU A 6 8.38 -18.32 21.33
C GLU A 6 7.49 -17.22 20.73
N SER A 7 7.85 -15.94 20.91
CA SER A 7 7.11 -14.83 20.32
C SER A 7 7.25 -14.74 18.80
N LEU A 8 8.40 -15.13 18.24
CA LEU A 8 8.59 -15.24 16.78
C LEU A 8 7.80 -16.41 16.19
N PHE A 9 7.65 -17.50 16.95
CA PHE A 9 6.84 -18.64 16.54
C PHE A 9 5.35 -18.29 16.51
N GLU A 10 4.82 -17.58 17.50
CA GLU A 10 3.42 -17.14 17.52
C GLU A 10 3.10 -16.19 16.36
N ILE A 11 3.98 -15.23 16.06
CA ILE A 11 3.84 -14.32 14.90
C ILE A 11 3.88 -15.12 13.59
N GLY A 12 4.77 -16.13 13.48
CA GLY A 12 4.87 -16.99 12.30
C GLY A 12 3.64 -17.84 12.06
N VAL A 13 3.03 -18.36 13.12
CA VAL A 13 1.79 -19.16 13.06
C VAL A 13 0.59 -18.29 12.68
N GLU A 14 0.49 -17.08 13.20
CA GLU A 14 -0.59 -16.14 12.89
C GLU A 14 -0.52 -15.67 11.40
N VAL A 15 0.67 -15.43 10.88
CA VAL A 15 0.90 -15.11 9.46
C VAL A 15 0.59 -16.31 8.55
N ALA A 16 0.93 -17.53 8.97
CA ALA A 16 0.66 -18.75 8.19
C ALA A 16 -0.83 -19.13 8.17
N GLN A 17 -1.57 -18.86 9.24
CA GLN A 17 -3.02 -19.07 9.28
C GLN A 17 -3.78 -18.12 8.35
N ASN A 18 -3.24 -16.93 8.07
CA ASN A 18 -3.83 -15.96 7.15
C ASN A 18 -3.46 -16.17 5.67
N THR A 19 -2.51 -17.06 5.37
CA THR A 19 -2.11 -17.41 3.99
C THR A 19 -2.57 -18.82 3.65
N SER A 20 -3.81 -19.13 3.48
CA SER A 20 -4.44 -20.36 2.91
C SER A 20 -3.58 -21.64 2.72
N ILE A 21 -2.43 -21.74 3.38
CA ILE A 21 -1.61 -22.93 3.43
C ILE A 21 -2.08 -23.70 4.65
N SER A 22 -2.75 -24.82 4.42
CA SER A 22 -3.22 -25.72 5.48
C SER A 22 -2.02 -26.26 6.27
N MET A 23 -1.67 -25.58 7.36
CA MET A 23 -0.66 -26.04 8.32
C MET A 23 -1.17 -27.16 9.23
N HIS A 24 -2.41 -27.60 9.04
CA HIS A 24 -3.03 -28.66 9.85
C HIS A 24 -2.44 -30.06 9.62
N GLU A 25 -1.61 -30.25 8.57
CA GLU A 25 -1.03 -31.56 8.25
C GLU A 25 0.35 -31.79 8.89
N PHE A 26 0.94 -30.79 9.55
CA PHE A 26 2.26 -30.93 10.17
C PHE A 26 2.17 -30.89 11.69
N SER A 27 2.88 -31.80 12.35
CA SER A 27 3.04 -31.77 13.80
C SER A 27 3.80 -30.52 14.24
N LYS A 28 3.57 -30.05 15.51
CA LYS A 28 4.30 -28.91 16.07
C LYS A 28 5.84 -29.07 16.00
N ALA A 29 6.34 -30.30 16.08
CA ALA A 29 7.77 -30.61 15.98
C ALA A 29 8.29 -30.47 14.54
N GLU A 30 7.50 -30.84 13.53
CA GLU A 30 7.85 -30.66 12.12
C GLU A 30 7.80 -29.19 11.72
N GLN A 31 6.82 -28.42 12.20
CA GLN A 31 6.72 -26.98 12.01
C GLN A 31 7.93 -26.25 12.60
N ALA A 32 8.32 -26.60 13.84
CA ALA A 32 9.52 -26.06 14.48
C ALA A 32 10.80 -26.48 13.76
N SER A 33 10.88 -27.69 13.22
CA SER A 33 12.02 -28.19 12.44
C SER A 33 12.18 -27.47 11.11
N ILE A 34 11.09 -27.22 10.39
CA ILE A 34 11.11 -26.46 9.13
C ILE A 34 11.59 -25.03 9.38
N PHE A 35 11.12 -24.41 10.46
CA PHE A 35 11.51 -23.04 10.81
C PHE A 35 12.97 -22.94 11.26
N THR A 36 13.43 -23.87 12.10
CA THR A 36 14.83 -23.92 12.55
C THR A 36 15.79 -24.33 11.44
N HIS A 37 15.41 -25.22 10.53
CA HIS A 37 16.23 -25.58 9.37
C HIS A 37 16.37 -24.38 8.41
N SER A 38 15.29 -23.66 8.17
CA SER A 38 15.30 -22.45 7.34
C SER A 38 16.15 -21.32 7.93
N LEU A 39 16.21 -21.19 9.26
CA LEU A 39 17.05 -20.18 9.93
C LEU A 39 18.52 -20.57 9.98
N ASN A 40 18.84 -21.87 10.08
CA ASN A 40 20.21 -22.35 10.12
C ASN A 40 20.88 -22.40 8.73
N ASP A 41 20.11 -22.45 7.65
CA ASP A 41 20.60 -22.37 6.28
C ASP A 41 20.88 -20.94 5.79
N ILE A 42 20.48 -19.91 6.58
CA ILE A 42 20.88 -18.53 6.33
C ILE A 42 22.35 -18.41 6.72
N LYS A 43 23.25 -18.72 5.78
CA LYS A 43 24.65 -18.33 5.91
C LYS A 43 24.68 -16.81 6.09
N PRO A 44 25.25 -16.27 7.19
CA PRO A 44 25.46 -14.83 7.28
C PRO A 44 26.20 -14.43 6.01
N SER A 45 25.62 -13.53 5.21
CA SER A 45 26.33 -12.96 4.07
C SER A 45 27.60 -12.33 4.66
N ASP A 46 28.77 -12.55 4.04
CA ASP A 46 30.06 -12.06 4.52
C ASP A 46 30.14 -10.52 4.68
N LYS A 47 29.03 -9.83 4.38
CA LYS A 47 28.81 -8.41 4.66
C LYS A 47 27.38 -8.20 5.15
N ALA A 48 27.22 -8.13 6.46
CA ALA A 48 25.97 -7.69 7.06
C ALA A 48 25.56 -6.32 6.48
N MET A 49 24.31 -6.21 6.04
CA MET A 49 23.79 -4.94 5.54
C MET A 49 23.72 -3.91 6.66
N LEU A 50 24.15 -2.67 6.37
CA LEU A 50 24.04 -1.56 7.32
C LEU A 50 22.57 -1.28 7.65
N SER A 51 22.24 -1.10 8.93
CA SER A 51 20.88 -0.83 9.40
C SER A 51 20.20 0.31 8.63
N ARG A 52 20.94 1.37 8.30
CA ARG A 52 20.44 2.50 7.51
C ARG A 52 20.07 2.11 6.08
N THR A 53 20.79 1.16 5.49
CA THR A 53 20.44 0.64 4.15
C THR A 53 19.16 -0.18 4.21
N ALA A 54 19.03 -1.05 5.21
CA ALA A 54 17.83 -1.82 5.46
C ALA A 54 16.61 -0.91 5.69
N ASP A 55 16.74 0.10 6.54
CA ASP A 55 15.71 1.10 6.84
C ASP A 55 15.28 1.84 5.56
N SER A 56 16.22 2.35 4.77
CA SER A 56 15.89 3.06 3.53
C SER A 56 15.21 2.18 2.49
N LEU A 57 15.59 0.90 2.35
CA LEU A 57 14.94 -0.05 1.44
C LEU A 57 13.52 -0.39 1.90
N TYR A 58 13.36 -0.59 3.20
CA TYR A 58 12.06 -0.84 3.83
C TYR A 58 11.10 0.34 3.60
N TRP A 59 11.52 1.56 3.91
CA TRP A 59 10.68 2.74 3.74
C TRP A 59 10.43 3.09 2.27
N LEU A 60 11.41 2.90 1.40
CA LEU A 60 11.23 3.02 -0.05
C LEU A 60 10.05 2.16 -0.52
N ALA A 61 10.06 0.89 -0.14
CA ALA A 61 9.03 -0.05 -0.54
C ALA A 61 7.65 0.30 0.07
N ARG A 62 7.61 0.71 1.34
CA ARG A 62 6.38 1.19 1.97
C ARG A 62 5.78 2.39 1.24
N TYR A 63 6.58 3.37 0.88
CA TYR A 63 6.10 4.55 0.17
C TYR A 63 5.58 4.22 -1.24
N MET A 64 6.24 3.33 -1.97
CA MET A 64 5.77 2.88 -3.29
C MET A 64 4.42 2.14 -3.19
N GLU A 65 4.28 1.24 -2.24
CA GLU A 65 3.03 0.50 -1.99
C GLU A 65 1.90 1.42 -1.53
N ARG A 66 2.19 2.41 -0.66
CA ARG A 66 1.21 3.41 -0.22
C ARG A 66 0.72 4.26 -1.38
N ALA A 67 1.58 4.71 -2.27
CA ALA A 67 1.21 5.48 -3.45
C ALA A 67 0.29 4.66 -4.38
N ASP A 68 0.60 3.39 -4.62
CA ASP A 68 -0.24 2.48 -5.42
C ASP A 68 -1.61 2.28 -4.77
N PHE A 69 -1.63 1.98 -3.48
CA PHE A 69 -2.87 1.82 -2.72
C PHE A 69 -3.77 3.06 -2.82
N LEU A 70 -3.21 4.25 -2.58
CA LEU A 70 -3.98 5.50 -2.67
C LEU A 70 -4.54 5.74 -4.07
N ALA A 71 -3.75 5.45 -5.12
CA ALA A 71 -4.22 5.60 -6.49
C ALA A 71 -5.41 4.68 -6.78
N ARG A 72 -5.35 3.42 -6.35
CA ARG A 72 -6.45 2.45 -6.51
C ARG A 72 -7.66 2.79 -5.66
N ALA A 73 -7.46 3.18 -4.40
CA ALA A 73 -8.52 3.55 -3.49
C ALA A 73 -9.27 4.80 -3.97
N LEU A 74 -8.56 5.84 -4.45
CA LEU A 74 -9.17 7.02 -5.04
C LEU A 74 -9.99 6.68 -6.29
N GLU A 75 -9.49 5.83 -7.18
CA GLU A 75 -10.23 5.37 -8.34
C GLU A 75 -11.50 4.61 -7.93
N ALA A 76 -11.41 3.74 -6.93
CA ALA A 76 -12.55 2.99 -6.41
C ALA A 76 -13.60 3.89 -5.76
N SER A 77 -13.18 4.85 -4.91
CA SER A 77 -14.08 5.80 -4.25
C SER A 77 -14.78 6.71 -5.26
N ARG A 78 -14.09 7.18 -6.30
CA ARG A 78 -14.73 7.97 -7.37
C ARG A 78 -15.82 7.17 -8.08
N ARG A 79 -15.60 5.89 -8.36
CA ARG A 79 -16.63 5.03 -8.97
C ARG A 79 -17.84 4.84 -8.05
N LEU A 80 -17.61 4.65 -6.74
CA LEU A 80 -18.69 4.56 -5.76
C LEU A 80 -19.48 5.87 -5.66
N ALA A 81 -18.80 7.01 -5.64
CA ALA A 81 -19.43 8.33 -5.57
C ALA A 81 -20.32 8.65 -6.80
N THR A 82 -20.13 7.98 -7.93
CA THR A 82 -20.99 8.12 -9.13
C THR A 82 -22.26 7.27 -9.07
N LEU A 83 -22.42 6.39 -8.08
CA LEU A 83 -23.63 5.59 -7.92
C LEU A 83 -24.82 6.49 -7.52
N PRO A 84 -26.06 6.10 -7.90
CA PRO A 84 -27.25 6.81 -7.47
C PRO A 84 -27.32 6.93 -5.94
N LYS A 85 -27.80 8.08 -5.42
CA LYS A 85 -27.92 8.37 -3.98
C LYS A 85 -28.68 7.29 -3.17
N ALA A 86 -29.50 6.47 -3.84
CA ALA A 86 -30.14 5.30 -3.24
C ALA A 86 -29.15 4.26 -2.71
N TYR A 87 -27.90 4.29 -3.17
CA TYR A 87 -26.86 3.32 -2.82
C TYR A 87 -25.75 3.88 -1.92
N GLY A 88 -25.85 5.12 -1.45
CA GLY A 88 -24.88 5.71 -0.55
C GLY A 88 -24.84 7.23 -0.61
N ASP A 89 -24.18 7.82 0.37
CA ASP A 89 -23.90 9.25 0.43
C ASP A 89 -22.44 9.51 0.05
N ALA A 90 -22.22 10.43 -0.89
CA ALA A 90 -20.89 10.78 -1.37
C ALA A 90 -19.96 11.27 -0.25
N GLU A 91 -20.51 11.95 0.78
CA GLU A 91 -19.73 12.39 1.94
C GLU A 91 -19.18 11.19 2.73
N THR A 92 -19.98 10.15 2.91
CA THR A 92 -19.56 8.90 3.56
C THR A 92 -18.42 8.22 2.79
N GLU A 93 -18.47 8.20 1.45
CA GLU A 93 -17.41 7.62 0.61
C GLU A 93 -16.10 8.39 0.74
N TRP A 94 -16.13 9.73 0.69
CA TRP A 94 -14.93 10.55 0.86
C TRP A 94 -14.35 10.48 2.26
N ARG A 95 -15.19 10.35 3.27
CA ARG A 95 -14.74 10.11 4.64
C ARG A 95 -14.09 8.72 4.78
N SER A 96 -14.67 7.72 4.15
CA SER A 96 -14.19 6.33 4.20
C SER A 96 -12.79 6.17 3.60
N ILE A 97 -12.51 6.84 2.49
CA ILE A 97 -11.15 6.79 1.92
C ILE A 97 -10.12 7.48 2.83
N LEU A 98 -10.47 8.62 3.46
CA LEU A 98 -9.58 9.28 4.43
C LEU A 98 -9.27 8.39 5.62
N LEU A 99 -10.25 7.65 6.13
CA LEU A 99 -10.08 6.67 7.21
C LEU A 99 -9.19 5.51 6.76
N SER A 100 -9.47 4.92 5.60
CA SER A 100 -8.67 3.83 5.03
C SER A 100 -7.21 4.24 4.76
N ALA A 101 -7.00 5.49 4.35
CA ALA A 101 -5.67 6.06 4.17
C ALA A 101 -4.96 6.44 5.49
N GLY A 102 -5.65 6.37 6.64
CA GLY A 102 -5.13 6.86 7.92
C GLY A 102 -4.91 8.37 7.95
N ALA A 103 -5.63 9.12 7.11
CA ALA A 103 -5.42 10.55 6.87
C ALA A 103 -6.55 11.44 7.42
N ALA A 104 -7.58 10.85 8.05
CA ALA A 104 -8.79 11.56 8.47
C ALA A 104 -8.50 12.67 9.51
N GLU A 105 -7.64 12.39 10.50
CA GLU A 105 -7.27 13.38 11.51
C GLU A 105 -6.48 14.54 10.90
N ALA A 106 -5.49 14.23 10.05
CA ALA A 106 -4.68 15.25 9.39
C ALA A 106 -5.53 16.12 8.43
N PHE A 107 -6.48 15.49 7.70
CA PHE A 107 -7.42 16.22 6.87
C PHE A 107 -8.29 17.16 7.69
N SER A 108 -8.87 16.68 8.79
CA SER A 108 -9.67 17.50 9.70
C SER A 108 -8.89 18.67 10.28
N ALA A 109 -7.63 18.42 10.71
CA ALA A 109 -6.75 19.46 11.24
C ALA A 109 -6.36 20.52 10.18
N SER A 110 -6.40 20.17 8.89
CA SER A 110 -6.10 21.11 7.80
C SER A 110 -7.19 22.17 7.56
N GLY A 111 -8.38 21.99 8.16
CA GLY A 111 -9.52 22.90 7.99
C GLY A 111 -10.18 22.86 6.61
N ARG A 112 -9.83 21.91 5.76
CA ARG A 112 -10.45 21.72 4.43
C ARG A 112 -11.88 21.21 4.57
N VAL A 113 -12.75 21.64 3.65
CA VAL A 113 -14.12 21.12 3.55
C VAL A 113 -14.07 19.68 3.04
N LEU A 114 -14.89 18.81 3.62
CA LEU A 114 -15.00 17.41 3.20
C LEU A 114 -15.83 17.32 1.90
N ASP A 115 -15.15 17.41 0.78
CA ASP A 115 -15.72 17.25 -0.55
C ASP A 115 -14.73 16.49 -1.46
N GLU A 116 -15.20 16.07 -2.63
CA GLU A 116 -14.41 15.33 -3.60
C GLU A 116 -13.09 16.01 -3.95
N LYS A 117 -13.16 17.31 -4.28
CA LYS A 117 -12.00 18.08 -4.74
C LYS A 117 -10.92 18.16 -3.67
N ASN A 118 -11.30 18.54 -2.46
CA ASN A 118 -10.36 18.70 -1.35
C ASN A 118 -9.76 17.39 -0.89
N VAL A 119 -10.54 16.31 -0.87
CA VAL A 119 -10.04 14.97 -0.49
C VAL A 119 -9.07 14.45 -1.54
N ILE A 120 -9.41 14.56 -2.82
CA ILE A 120 -8.51 14.14 -3.92
C ILE A 120 -7.21 14.95 -3.85
N GLU A 121 -7.28 16.28 -3.75
CA GLU A 121 -6.08 17.13 -3.67
C GLU A 121 -5.23 16.75 -2.45
N PHE A 122 -5.85 16.55 -1.29
CA PHE A 122 -5.15 16.19 -0.06
C PHE A 122 -4.42 14.85 -0.15
N LEU A 123 -5.05 13.85 -0.75
CA LEU A 123 -4.45 12.52 -0.89
C LEU A 123 -3.48 12.41 -2.08
N THR A 124 -3.58 13.28 -3.08
CA THR A 124 -2.69 13.24 -4.25
C THR A 124 -1.50 14.17 -4.14
N PHE A 125 -1.73 15.48 -3.95
CA PHE A 125 -0.71 16.51 -4.15
C PHE A 125 -0.35 17.34 -2.92
N ALA A 126 -1.15 17.28 -1.84
CA ALA A 126 -0.92 18.12 -0.68
C ALA A 126 0.45 17.87 -0.04
N THR A 127 1.22 18.95 0.12
CA THR A 127 2.55 18.92 0.73
C THR A 127 2.51 18.89 2.25
N ASP A 128 1.42 19.31 2.84
CA ASP A 128 1.11 19.25 4.26
C ASP A 128 0.57 17.87 4.69
N ASN A 129 0.37 16.95 3.73
CA ASN A 129 0.08 15.55 3.99
C ASN A 129 1.31 14.69 3.65
N PRO A 130 2.05 14.19 4.65
CA PRO A 130 3.21 13.32 4.41
C PRO A 130 2.83 11.97 3.82
N GLY A 131 1.55 11.59 3.89
CA GLY A 131 0.99 10.38 3.29
C GLY A 131 0.45 10.58 1.87
N SER A 132 0.46 11.78 1.29
CA SER A 132 -0.03 12.00 -0.09
C SER A 132 0.79 11.22 -1.12
N ILE A 133 0.20 10.91 -2.27
CA ILE A 133 0.91 10.22 -3.38
C ILE A 133 2.20 10.98 -3.72
N ARG A 134 2.13 12.30 -3.86
CA ARG A 134 3.30 13.14 -4.12
C ARG A 134 4.39 12.96 -3.06
N SER A 135 4.04 13.13 -1.78
CA SER A 135 4.98 13.00 -0.67
C SER A 135 5.59 11.59 -0.62
N CYS A 136 4.78 10.55 -0.85
CA CYS A 136 5.26 9.17 -0.93
C CYS A 136 6.29 8.98 -2.04
N ILE A 137 6.04 9.45 -3.26
CA ILE A 137 7.00 9.34 -4.37
C ILE A 137 8.27 10.16 -4.13
N GLU A 138 8.15 11.35 -3.54
CA GLU A 138 9.31 12.16 -3.14
C GLU A 138 10.18 11.45 -2.10
N LEU A 139 9.56 10.88 -1.06
CA LEU A 139 10.25 10.13 0.00
C LEU A 139 10.82 8.80 -0.52
N ALA A 140 10.09 8.10 -1.40
CA ALA A 140 10.60 6.92 -2.07
C ALA A 140 11.89 7.23 -2.86
N ARG A 141 11.88 8.32 -3.64
CA ARG A 141 13.07 8.75 -4.38
C ARG A 141 14.22 9.16 -3.47
N LEU A 142 13.93 9.85 -2.36
CA LEU A 142 14.94 10.24 -1.39
C LEU A 142 15.63 9.00 -0.79
N ASN A 143 14.86 8.00 -0.36
CA ASN A 143 15.37 6.73 0.14
C ASN A 143 16.15 5.96 -0.93
N ALA A 144 15.62 5.88 -2.17
CA ALA A 144 16.30 5.24 -3.28
C ALA A 144 17.67 5.89 -3.57
N ARG A 145 17.77 7.21 -3.47
CA ARG A 145 19.03 7.94 -3.63
C ARG A 145 20.04 7.59 -2.54
N ALA A 146 19.58 7.46 -1.30
CA ALA A 146 20.44 7.10 -0.16
C ALA A 146 21.05 5.70 -0.29
N VAL A 147 20.33 4.77 -0.96
CA VAL A 147 20.76 3.37 -1.12
C VAL A 147 21.00 2.99 -2.58
N ARG A 148 21.42 3.94 -3.41
CA ARG A 148 21.57 3.78 -4.86
C ARG A 148 22.40 2.55 -5.25
N THR A 149 23.40 2.18 -4.46
CA THR A 149 24.28 1.02 -4.70
C THR A 149 23.64 -0.32 -4.35
N ALA A 150 22.56 -0.33 -3.57
CA ALA A 150 21.79 -1.53 -3.23
C ALA A 150 20.62 -1.77 -4.19
N LEU A 151 20.30 -0.80 -5.05
CA LEU A 151 19.24 -0.91 -6.05
C LEU A 151 19.82 -1.31 -7.42
N THR A 152 19.00 -2.01 -8.20
CA THR A 152 19.32 -2.24 -9.60
C THR A 152 19.10 -0.96 -10.42
N ARG A 153 19.66 -0.93 -11.63
CA ARG A 153 19.51 0.20 -12.53
C ARG A 153 18.04 0.42 -12.89
N GLU A 154 17.33 -0.64 -13.18
CA GLU A 154 15.92 -0.64 -13.56
C GLU A 154 15.04 -0.03 -12.46
N MET A 155 15.27 -0.41 -11.21
CA MET A 155 14.54 0.16 -10.06
C MET A 155 14.81 1.66 -9.91
N TRP A 156 16.07 2.06 -9.97
CA TRP A 156 16.44 3.46 -9.88
C TRP A 156 15.83 4.29 -11.03
N ASP A 157 15.96 3.81 -12.26
CA ASP A 157 15.44 4.52 -13.42
C ASP A 157 13.91 4.66 -13.33
N THR A 158 13.20 3.61 -12.88
CA THR A 158 11.74 3.66 -12.65
C THR A 158 11.37 4.72 -11.61
N ILE A 159 12.04 4.75 -10.48
CA ILE A 159 11.73 5.71 -9.39
C ILE A 159 12.09 7.14 -9.83
N ASN A 160 13.25 7.34 -10.42
CA ASN A 160 13.72 8.68 -10.76
C ASN A 160 12.95 9.28 -11.94
N SER A 161 12.72 8.52 -13.01
CA SER A 161 11.91 8.98 -14.15
C SER A 161 10.44 9.14 -13.77
N GLY A 162 9.92 8.22 -12.94
CA GLY A 162 8.57 8.33 -12.42
C GLY A 162 8.34 9.58 -11.57
N TYR A 163 9.28 9.94 -10.71
CA TYR A 163 9.22 11.21 -9.98
C TYR A 163 9.19 12.43 -10.91
N LEU A 164 10.03 12.45 -11.94
CA LEU A 164 10.08 13.57 -12.89
C LEU A 164 8.77 13.70 -13.68
N GLU A 165 8.22 12.57 -14.13
CA GLU A 165 6.95 12.57 -14.84
C GLU A 165 5.78 12.94 -13.93
N MET A 166 5.75 12.45 -12.69
CA MET A 166 4.77 12.90 -11.69
C MET A 166 4.76 14.43 -11.54
N LYS A 167 5.94 15.06 -11.47
CA LYS A 167 6.06 16.53 -11.41
C LYS A 167 5.59 17.22 -12.67
N ASN A 168 5.74 16.60 -13.84
CA ASN A 168 5.21 17.12 -15.10
C ASN A 168 3.69 17.03 -15.15
N LEU A 169 3.13 15.89 -14.72
CA LEU A 169 1.68 15.68 -14.65
C LEU A 169 1.04 16.67 -13.66
N GLU A 170 1.62 16.83 -12.46
CA GLU A 170 1.17 17.81 -11.46
C GLU A 170 1.05 19.23 -12.05
N LYS A 171 2.03 19.67 -12.84
CA LYS A 171 2.02 21.00 -13.49
C LYS A 171 0.96 21.14 -14.58
N ARG A 172 0.60 20.05 -15.24
CA ARG A 172 -0.40 20.05 -16.32
C ARG A 172 -1.82 19.96 -15.78
N MET A 173 -2.00 19.46 -14.56
CA MET A 173 -3.31 19.37 -13.92
C MET A 173 -3.80 20.77 -13.59
N THR A 174 -4.49 21.38 -14.55
CA THR A 174 -5.26 22.61 -14.38
C THR A 174 -6.70 22.21 -14.06
N ASP A 175 -7.20 22.62 -12.92
CA ASP A 175 -8.61 22.47 -12.50
C ASP A 175 -9.15 21.04 -12.28
N ASN A 176 -8.31 20.06 -11.91
CA ASN A 176 -8.76 18.70 -11.57
C ASN A 176 -9.71 18.09 -12.62
N SER A 177 -9.36 18.21 -13.92
CA SER A 177 -10.17 17.54 -14.93
C SER A 177 -10.21 16.04 -14.62
N THR A 178 -11.36 15.41 -14.78
CA THR A 178 -11.58 13.99 -14.54
C THR A 178 -10.60 13.11 -15.32
N ASP A 179 -10.28 13.51 -16.53
CA ASP A 179 -9.38 12.77 -17.42
C ASP A 179 -7.92 12.87 -16.96
N ASP A 180 -7.47 14.07 -16.57
CA ASP A 180 -6.11 14.27 -16.06
C ASP A 180 -5.86 13.50 -14.78
N LEU A 181 -6.82 13.50 -13.86
CA LEU A 181 -6.72 12.71 -12.62
C LEU A 181 -6.68 11.21 -12.92
N THR A 182 -7.54 10.72 -13.81
CA THR A 182 -7.55 9.29 -14.19
C THR A 182 -6.20 8.88 -14.80
N HIS A 183 -5.65 9.71 -15.69
CA HIS A 183 -4.33 9.48 -16.26
C HIS A 183 -3.22 9.50 -15.20
N PHE A 184 -3.28 10.44 -14.25
CA PHE A 184 -2.33 10.51 -13.13
C PHE A 184 -2.38 9.25 -12.25
N LEU A 185 -3.56 8.81 -11.84
CA LEU A 185 -3.72 7.61 -11.01
C LEU A 185 -3.25 6.36 -11.74
N GLU A 186 -3.55 6.23 -13.03
CA GLU A 186 -3.07 5.12 -13.86
C GLU A 186 -1.55 5.13 -13.96
N PHE A 187 -0.94 6.30 -14.18
CA PHE A 187 0.51 6.45 -14.20
C PHE A 187 1.16 5.96 -12.89
N ILE A 188 0.61 6.33 -11.72
CA ILE A 188 1.14 5.89 -10.43
C ILE A 188 1.06 4.36 -10.28
N LYS A 189 -0.05 3.75 -10.68
CA LYS A 189 -0.22 2.29 -10.68
C LYS A 189 0.82 1.60 -11.57
N GLN A 190 1.03 2.11 -12.78
CA GLN A 190 2.04 1.56 -13.71
C GLN A 190 3.46 1.73 -13.18
N MET A 191 3.78 2.86 -12.56
CA MET A 191 5.07 3.08 -11.92
C MET A 191 5.32 2.07 -10.79
N SER A 192 4.31 1.79 -9.96
CA SER A 192 4.41 0.80 -8.89
C SER A 192 4.61 -0.62 -9.42
N LEU A 193 3.86 -1.01 -10.45
CA LEU A 193 4.02 -2.30 -11.12
C LEU A 193 5.42 -2.45 -11.74
N ALA A 194 5.95 -1.41 -12.38
CA ALA A 194 7.30 -1.42 -12.94
C ALA A 194 8.37 -1.53 -11.83
N TYR A 195 8.18 -0.87 -10.69
CA TYR A 195 9.06 -0.97 -9.53
C TYR A 195 9.07 -2.40 -8.96
N ASP A 196 7.90 -2.98 -8.69
CA ASP A 196 7.76 -4.35 -8.17
C ASP A 196 8.32 -5.38 -9.16
N GLY A 197 8.03 -5.24 -10.44
CA GLY A 197 8.57 -6.08 -11.50
C GLY A 197 10.09 -5.98 -11.59
N GLY A 198 10.63 -4.78 -11.50
CA GLY A 198 12.07 -4.51 -11.45
C GLY A 198 12.72 -5.19 -10.25
N ALA A 199 12.18 -4.99 -9.04
CA ALA A 199 12.67 -5.63 -7.82
C ALA A 199 12.64 -7.16 -7.94
N TYR A 200 11.51 -7.72 -8.38
CA TYR A 200 11.35 -9.17 -8.52
C TYR A 200 12.32 -9.78 -9.54
N ARG A 201 12.54 -9.13 -10.68
CA ARG A 201 13.31 -9.72 -11.79
C ARG A 201 14.81 -9.46 -11.72
N THR A 202 15.22 -8.36 -11.10
CA THR A 202 16.61 -7.90 -11.24
C THR A 202 17.39 -7.84 -9.93
N MET A 203 16.73 -7.82 -8.74
CA MET A 203 17.45 -7.89 -7.48
C MET A 203 17.96 -9.29 -7.16
N LEU A 204 19.18 -9.37 -6.63
CA LEU A 204 19.67 -10.58 -5.98
C LEU A 204 18.81 -10.89 -4.74
N ARG A 205 18.59 -12.20 -4.47
CA ARG A 205 17.81 -12.66 -3.31
C ARG A 205 18.66 -12.63 -2.02
N ASN A 206 19.09 -11.43 -1.66
CA ASN A 206 19.86 -11.11 -0.47
C ASN A 206 19.04 -10.21 0.48
N ASP A 207 19.66 -9.73 1.56
CA ASP A 207 19.01 -8.89 2.56
C ASP A 207 18.32 -7.66 1.94
N ALA A 208 18.92 -7.03 0.93
CA ALA A 208 18.34 -5.86 0.26
C ALA A 208 16.97 -6.19 -0.36
N TYR A 209 16.86 -7.33 -1.03
CA TYR A 209 15.60 -7.81 -1.57
C TYR A 209 14.57 -8.08 -0.46
N TRP A 210 14.99 -8.78 0.60
CA TRP A 210 14.05 -9.16 1.65
C TRP A 210 13.54 -7.95 2.43
N PHE A 211 14.37 -6.97 2.76
CA PHE A 211 13.91 -5.72 3.40
C PHE A 211 12.96 -4.93 2.50
N THR A 212 13.20 -4.90 1.20
CA THR A 212 12.27 -4.31 0.22
C THR A 212 10.92 -5.05 0.24
N ARG A 213 10.92 -6.39 0.24
CA ARG A 213 9.67 -7.19 0.28
C ARG A 213 8.91 -7.03 1.60
N ILE A 214 9.62 -7.02 2.73
CA ILE A 214 9.01 -6.79 4.05
C ILE A 214 8.29 -5.43 4.07
N GLY A 215 8.92 -4.37 3.56
CA GLY A 215 8.30 -3.05 3.46
C GLY A 215 7.00 -3.07 2.67
N SER A 216 7.00 -3.66 1.47
CA SER A 216 5.78 -3.78 0.64
C SER A 216 4.69 -4.58 1.33
N PHE A 217 5.01 -5.73 1.92
CA PHE A 217 3.99 -6.59 2.52
C PHE A 217 3.40 -6.01 3.80
N ILE A 218 4.19 -5.35 4.64
CA ILE A 218 3.68 -4.70 5.85
C ILE A 218 2.73 -3.55 5.48
N GLU A 219 3.08 -2.74 4.48
CA GLU A 219 2.19 -1.66 4.04
C GLU A 219 0.91 -2.21 3.43
N ARG A 220 1.00 -3.27 2.62
CA ARG A 220 -0.18 -3.94 2.03
C ARG A 220 -1.09 -4.53 3.10
N ALA A 221 -0.52 -5.15 4.13
CA ALA A 221 -1.29 -5.69 5.26
C ALA A 221 -2.01 -4.58 6.04
N ASP A 222 -1.32 -3.48 6.35
CA ASP A 222 -1.91 -2.31 7.03
C ASP A 222 -3.06 -1.70 6.21
N ASN A 223 -2.86 -1.47 4.92
CA ASN A 223 -3.87 -0.94 4.02
C ASN A 223 -5.09 -1.87 3.92
N THR A 224 -4.87 -3.17 3.81
CA THR A 224 -5.97 -4.16 3.74
C THR A 224 -6.75 -4.20 5.04
N ALA A 225 -6.08 -4.20 6.19
CA ALA A 225 -6.72 -4.17 7.50
C ALA A 225 -7.60 -2.92 7.67
N ARG A 226 -7.10 -1.74 7.28
CA ARG A 226 -7.86 -0.48 7.34
C ARG A 226 -9.08 -0.47 6.41
N LEU A 227 -8.96 -1.02 5.20
CA LEU A 227 -10.10 -1.15 4.30
C LEU A 227 -11.20 -2.05 4.89
N LEU A 228 -10.82 -3.16 5.50
CA LEU A 228 -11.77 -4.06 6.15
C LEU A 228 -12.42 -3.40 7.38
N ASP A 229 -11.65 -2.71 8.19
CA ASP A 229 -12.14 -1.96 9.34
C ASP A 229 -13.18 -0.91 8.92
N VAL A 230 -12.88 -0.11 7.90
CA VAL A 230 -13.81 0.88 7.33
C VAL A 230 -15.05 0.21 6.75
N LYS A 231 -14.90 -0.93 6.06
CA LYS A 231 -16.05 -1.66 5.52
C LYS A 231 -17.03 -2.09 6.62
N TYR A 232 -16.52 -2.63 7.71
CA TYR A 232 -17.36 -3.15 8.79
C TYR A 232 -17.94 -2.07 9.70
N HIS A 233 -17.22 -0.98 9.93
CA HIS A 233 -17.62 0.03 10.92
C HIS A 233 -18.23 1.30 10.31
N VAL A 234 -18.01 1.57 9.04
CA VAL A 234 -18.44 2.83 8.41
C VAL A 234 -19.41 2.59 7.24
N LEU A 235 -19.09 1.62 6.38
CA LEU A 235 -19.82 1.41 5.12
C LEU A 235 -21.01 0.44 5.25
N LEU A 236 -21.20 -0.21 6.39
CA LEU A 236 -22.38 -1.06 6.68
C LEU A 236 -23.30 -0.30 7.66
N PRO A 237 -24.26 0.52 7.16
CA PRO A 237 -25.27 1.10 8.05
C PRO A 237 -26.11 -0.02 8.69
N GLU A 238 -26.55 0.18 9.93
CA GLU A 238 -27.35 -0.80 10.71
C GLU A 238 -28.63 -1.29 10.00
N LYS A 239 -29.07 -0.60 8.93
CA LYS A 239 -30.30 -0.89 8.18
C LYS A 239 -30.06 -1.59 6.84
N GLU A 240 -28.83 -1.77 6.41
CA GLU A 240 -28.51 -2.38 5.11
C GLU A 240 -28.42 -3.91 5.23
N ILE A 241 -28.97 -4.58 4.23
CA ILE A 241 -28.98 -6.05 4.17
C ILE A 241 -27.61 -6.51 3.67
N VAL A 242 -26.90 -7.30 4.45
CA VAL A 242 -25.70 -8.02 4.00
C VAL A 242 -26.03 -8.84 2.75
N GLY A 243 -25.24 -8.66 1.68
CA GLY A 243 -25.52 -9.27 0.37
C GLY A 243 -26.41 -8.45 -0.56
N GLY A 244 -26.81 -7.23 -0.16
CA GLY A 244 -27.53 -6.29 -1.01
C GLY A 244 -26.64 -5.67 -2.10
N SER A 245 -27.27 -4.90 -3.02
CA SER A 245 -26.54 -4.29 -4.15
C SER A 245 -25.43 -3.34 -3.70
N LEU A 246 -25.66 -2.54 -2.66
CA LEU A 246 -24.65 -1.63 -2.11
C LEU A 246 -23.45 -2.41 -1.55
N ASP A 247 -23.72 -3.45 -0.77
CA ASP A 247 -22.68 -4.33 -0.21
C ASP A 247 -21.82 -4.96 -1.32
N TYR A 248 -22.44 -5.41 -2.41
CA TYR A 248 -21.75 -5.92 -3.58
C TYR A 248 -20.83 -4.87 -4.23
N PHE A 249 -21.30 -3.63 -4.42
CA PHE A 249 -20.49 -2.56 -5.01
C PHE A 249 -19.32 -2.18 -4.12
N GLN A 250 -19.52 -2.11 -2.80
CA GLN A 250 -18.48 -1.81 -1.83
C GLN A 250 -17.41 -2.91 -1.79
N TRP A 251 -17.78 -4.19 -1.80
CA TRP A 251 -16.82 -5.29 -1.89
C TRP A 251 -16.02 -5.25 -3.20
N ASN A 252 -16.66 -4.95 -4.33
CA ASN A 252 -15.95 -4.78 -5.60
C ASN A 252 -14.93 -3.62 -5.53
N ALA A 253 -15.27 -2.51 -4.87
CA ALA A 253 -14.36 -1.39 -4.68
C ALA A 253 -13.14 -1.79 -3.82
N ILE A 254 -13.36 -2.53 -2.73
CA ILE A 254 -12.28 -3.06 -1.88
C ILE A 254 -11.38 -4.00 -2.66
N LEU A 255 -11.94 -4.97 -3.39
CA LEU A 255 -11.15 -5.90 -4.21
C LEU A 255 -10.31 -5.17 -5.27
N ARG A 256 -10.84 -4.10 -5.86
CA ARG A 256 -10.07 -3.23 -6.78
C ARG A 256 -8.94 -2.50 -6.07
N ALA A 257 -9.20 -1.93 -4.89
CA ALA A 257 -8.20 -1.20 -4.12
C ALA A 257 -7.00 -2.07 -3.70
N VAL A 258 -7.24 -3.37 -3.40
CA VAL A 258 -6.18 -4.33 -3.06
C VAL A 258 -5.67 -5.16 -4.25
N SER A 259 -6.04 -4.81 -5.49
CA SER A 259 -5.64 -5.54 -6.71
C SER A 259 -6.09 -7.01 -6.76
N ALA A 260 -7.17 -7.36 -6.07
CA ALA A 260 -7.69 -8.73 -5.95
C ALA A 260 -8.92 -8.99 -6.84
N GLN A 261 -9.37 -8.02 -7.63
CA GLN A 261 -10.47 -8.23 -8.56
C GLN A 261 -9.97 -8.93 -9.81
N THR A 262 -10.47 -10.14 -10.06
CA THR A 262 -10.35 -10.78 -11.36
C THR A 262 -11.34 -10.17 -12.34
N SER A 263 -10.89 -9.85 -13.54
CA SER A 263 -11.74 -9.32 -14.63
C SER A 263 -12.79 -10.33 -15.09
#